data_44d8c8d736c55b9ee1dbd099f822ebaa
#
_entry.id   44d8c8d736c55b9ee1dbd099f822ebaa
#
_cell.length_a   1.000
_cell.length_b   1.000
_cell.length_c   1.000
_cell.angle_alpha   90.00
_cell.angle_beta   90.00
_cell.angle_gamma   90.00
#
_symmetry.space_group_name_H-M   'P 1'
#
loop_
_entity.id
_entity.type
_entity.pdbx_description
1 polymer ?
#
loop_
_entity_poly.entity_id
_entity_poly.type
_entity_poly.pdbx_seq_one_letter_code
_entity_poly.pdbx_strand_id
1 'polypeptide(L)' 'MEEKNEVRLQKFLADNGIASRRKCEGIILEGRVKVNEKTITTLGTKIDPYQDFVEVDGKILK' A
#
# COMPACT_ATOMS: atom_id res chain seq x y z
N MET A 1 -3.31 11.07 23.60
CA MET A 1 -4.00 10.12 22.74
C MET A 1 -3.43 10.15 21.34
N GLU A 2 -3.11 9.00 20.82
CA GLU A 2 -2.47 8.93 19.54
C GLU A 2 -3.45 8.71 18.42
N GLU A 3 -3.31 9.46 17.38
CA GLU A 3 -4.09 9.24 16.20
C GLU A 3 -3.27 8.44 15.23
N LYS A 4 -3.89 7.42 14.68
CA LYS A 4 -3.26 6.65 13.64
C LYS A 4 -3.59 7.29 12.31
N ASN A 5 -2.56 7.56 11.54
CA ASN A 5 -2.73 8.14 10.21
C ASN A 5 -2.86 7.03 9.20
N GLU A 6 -3.96 6.28 9.31
CA GLU A 6 -4.16 5.13 8.44
C GLU A 6 -4.81 5.55 7.14
N VAL A 7 -4.27 5.05 6.05
CA VAL A 7 -4.86 5.25 4.74
C VAL A 7 -4.98 3.91 4.05
N ARG A 8 -5.89 3.82 3.12
CA ARG A 8 -6.05 2.59 2.35
C ARG A 8 -4.84 2.40 1.46
N LEU A 9 -4.40 1.15 1.37
CA LEU A 9 -3.20 0.83 0.62
C LEU A 9 -3.28 1.30 -0.83
N GLN A 10 -4.41 1.07 -1.50
CA GLN A 10 -4.53 1.50 -2.88
C GLN A 10 -4.46 3.01 -3.03
N LYS A 11 -4.96 3.74 -2.02
CA LYS A 11 -4.84 5.19 -2.06
C LYS A 11 -3.38 5.61 -1.92
N PHE A 12 -2.67 4.98 -1.00
CA PHE A 12 -1.26 5.28 -0.79
C PHE A 12 -0.46 5.02 -2.07
N LEU A 13 -0.71 3.91 -2.74
CA LEU A 13 -0.02 3.59 -3.98
C LEU A 13 -0.33 4.62 -5.06
N ALA A 14 -1.59 5.00 -5.18
CA ALA A 14 -1.99 5.99 -6.18
C ALA A 14 -1.36 7.34 -5.90
N ASP A 15 -1.32 7.73 -4.62
CA ASP A 15 -0.71 9.00 -4.22
C ASP A 15 0.77 9.02 -4.52
N ASN A 16 1.40 7.87 -4.57
CA ASN A 16 2.83 7.75 -4.91
C ASN A 16 3.06 7.61 -6.41
N GLY A 17 2.02 7.73 -7.20
CA GLY A 17 2.18 7.72 -8.64
C GLY A 17 2.34 6.36 -9.27
N ILE A 18 2.01 5.29 -8.55
CA ILE A 18 2.17 3.94 -9.08
C ILE A 18 1.18 3.70 -10.23
N ALA A 19 -0.09 4.05 -9.99
CA ALA A 19 -1.14 3.88 -10.99
C ALA A 19 -2.39 4.53 -10.42
N SER A 20 -3.51 4.47 -11.16
CA SER A 20 -4.78 4.94 -10.62
C SER A 20 -5.17 4.03 -9.45
N ARG A 21 -6.08 4.51 -8.60
CA ARG A 21 -6.55 3.69 -7.47
C ARG A 21 -7.06 2.34 -7.93
N ARG A 22 -7.85 2.34 -8.99
CA ARG A 22 -8.43 1.12 -9.50
C ARG A 22 -7.37 0.14 -9.97
N LYS A 23 -6.37 0.66 -10.68
CA LYS A 23 -5.27 -0.18 -11.12
C LYS A 23 -4.45 -0.69 -9.96
N CYS A 24 -4.29 0.15 -8.94
CA CYS A 24 -3.55 -0.27 -7.75
C CYS A 24 -4.26 -1.42 -7.05
N GLU A 25 -5.58 -1.44 -7.06
CA GLU A 25 -6.32 -2.57 -6.51
C GLU A 25 -5.94 -3.86 -7.22
N GLY A 26 -5.83 -3.82 -8.54
CA GLY A 26 -5.41 -4.98 -9.29
C GLY A 26 -4.00 -5.42 -8.94
N ILE A 27 -3.10 -4.47 -8.77
CA ILE A 27 -1.72 -4.75 -8.39
C ILE A 27 -1.67 -5.44 -7.04
N ILE A 28 -2.50 -4.99 -6.10
CA ILE A 28 -2.57 -5.62 -4.79
C ILE A 28 -3.05 -7.06 -4.91
N LEU A 29 -4.10 -7.27 -5.68
CA LEU A 29 -4.66 -8.61 -5.84
C LEU A 29 -3.70 -9.57 -6.52
N GLU A 30 -2.77 -9.03 -7.32
CA GLU A 30 -1.76 -9.85 -7.97
C GLU A 30 -0.62 -10.25 -7.07
N GLY A 31 -0.62 -9.76 -5.83
CA GLY A 31 0.43 -10.11 -4.89
C GLY A 31 1.72 -9.37 -5.11
N ARG A 32 1.67 -8.22 -5.78
CA ARG A 32 2.87 -7.44 -6.08
C ARG A 32 3.23 -6.44 -5.01
N VAL A 33 2.41 -6.31 -3.97
CA VAL A 33 2.59 -5.31 -2.92
C VAL A 33 2.91 -5.99 -1.61
N LYS A 34 3.92 -5.48 -0.93
CA LYS A 34 4.28 -5.96 0.40
C LYS A 34 4.23 -4.81 1.37
N VAL A 35 3.77 -5.10 2.58
CA VAL A 35 3.78 -4.14 3.66
C VAL A 35 4.56 -4.79 4.80
N ASN A 36 5.66 -4.14 5.20
CA ASN A 36 6.54 -4.67 6.25
C ASN A 36 6.95 -6.11 5.92
N GLU A 37 7.29 -6.35 4.64
CA GLU A 37 7.78 -7.63 4.13
C GLU A 37 6.71 -8.71 4.05
N LYS A 38 5.46 -8.35 4.25
CA LYS A 38 4.35 -9.28 4.09
C LYS A 38 3.59 -8.97 2.82
N THR A 39 3.38 -9.98 1.99
CA THR A 39 2.58 -9.80 0.78
C THR A 39 1.12 -9.56 1.16
N ILE A 40 0.57 -8.49 0.62
CA ILE A 40 -0.81 -8.11 0.89
C ILE A 40 -1.62 -8.34 -0.37
N THR A 41 -2.68 -9.12 -0.25
CA THR A 41 -3.56 -9.40 -1.39
C THR A 41 -5.01 -9.05 -1.09
N THR A 42 -5.26 -8.37 0.02
CA THR A 42 -6.60 -8.04 0.46
C THR A 42 -6.87 -6.56 0.23
N LEU A 43 -7.92 -6.26 -0.50
CA LEU A 43 -8.35 -4.86 -0.65
C LEU A 43 -8.89 -4.38 0.69
N GLY A 44 -8.81 -3.09 0.92
CA GLY A 44 -9.28 -2.54 2.18
C GLY A 44 -8.24 -2.55 3.29
N THR A 45 -7.07 -3.11 3.02
CA THR A 45 -5.96 -3.05 3.97
C THR A 45 -5.55 -1.60 4.17
N LYS A 46 -5.35 -1.22 5.41
CA LYS A 46 -4.90 0.13 5.75
C LYS A 46 -3.47 0.08 6.24
N ILE A 47 -2.73 1.12 5.93
CA ILE A 47 -1.34 1.22 6.37
C ILE A 47 -1.13 2.59 6.97
N ASP A 48 -0.07 2.72 7.75
CA ASP A 48 0.36 3.99 8.32
C ASP A 48 1.57 4.45 7.51
N PRO A 49 1.42 5.51 6.67
CA PRO A 49 2.52 5.91 5.79
C PRO A 49 3.77 6.36 6.56
N TYR A 50 3.63 6.69 7.82
CA TYR A 50 4.77 7.13 8.61
C TYR A 50 5.52 6.00 9.28
N GLN A 51 4.88 4.85 9.43
CA GLN A 51 5.49 3.73 10.15
C GLN A 51 5.64 2.47 9.35
N ASP A 52 4.79 2.28 8.34
CA ASP A 52 4.82 1.05 7.57
C ASP A 52 5.68 1.20 6.34
N PHE A 53 6.38 0.12 5.98
CA PHE A 53 7.19 0.09 4.78
C PHE A 53 6.42 -0.63 3.70
N VAL A 54 6.19 0.05 2.59
CA VAL A 54 5.40 -0.49 1.48
C VAL A 54 6.31 -0.71 0.29
N GLU A 55 6.21 -1.90 -0.29
CA GLU A 55 6.98 -2.25 -1.49
C GLU A 55 6.04 -2.61 -2.62
N VAL A 56 6.42 -2.23 -3.82
CA VAL A 56 5.75 -2.68 -5.03
C VAL A 56 6.81 -3.21 -5.97
N ASP A 57 6.68 -4.48 -6.37
CA ASP A 57 7.62 -5.15 -7.26
C ASP A 57 9.06 -5.01 -6.76
N GLY A 58 9.23 -5.11 -5.44
CA GLY A 58 10.55 -5.06 -4.83
C GLY A 58 11.11 -3.69 -4.57
N LYS A 59 10.36 -2.64 -4.91
CA LYS A 59 10.80 -1.27 -4.65
C LYS A 59 10.06 -0.69 -3.47
N ILE A 60 10.80 -0.15 -2.52
CA ILE A 60 10.21 0.46 -1.34
C ILE A 60 9.74 1.87 -1.68
N LEU A 61 8.52 2.16 -1.29
CA LEU A 61 7.95 3.49 -1.46
C LEU A 61 8.09 4.27 -0.17
N LYS A 62 8.25 5.55 -0.31
CA LYS A 62 8.35 6.39 0.87
C LYS A 62 7.31 7.43 0.91
#